data_40ae3d5947a33ad62acbb8ef803b8d9b
#
_entry.id   40ae3d5947a33ad62acbb8ef803b8d9b
#
_cell.length_a   1.000
_cell.length_b   1.000
_cell.length_c   1.000
_cell.angle_alpha   90.00
_cell.angle_beta   90.00
_cell.angle_gamma   90.00
#
_symmetry.space_group_name_H-M   'P 1'
#
loop_
_entity.id
_entity.type
_entity.pdbx_description
1 polymer ?
#
loop_
_entity_poly.entity_id
_entity_poly.type
_entity_poly.pdbx_seq_one_letter_code
_entity_poly.pdbx_strand_id
1 'polypeptide(L)'
;AGWIENIRDHGGVSFIDLRDMYGILQVVIRDDTLLKGLSREDCVSIQGIMEKRDEETYNPKIPSGTIELEAKQITVLGKVRKALPFEIMTSKDVREDVRLQYRYLDLRNAKVRDNMIFRSQVIAFLRQKMTEMGFLEIQTPILCASSPEGARDYIVPSRKFKGKFYALPQAPQQ
;
A
#
# COMPACT_ATOMS: atom_id res chain seq x y z
N ALA A 1 2.27 7.31 13.36
CA ALA A 1 3.00 7.76 12.17
C ALA A 1 2.23 7.38 10.92
N GLY A 2 2.39 8.16 9.85
CA GLY A 2 1.67 7.94 8.59
C GLY A 2 2.04 8.97 7.54
N TRP A 3 1.26 9.00 6.46
CA TRP A 3 1.40 9.96 5.37
C TRP A 3 0.32 11.04 5.48
N ILE A 4 0.69 12.29 5.19
CA ILE A 4 -0.23 13.42 5.11
C ILE A 4 -1.06 13.27 3.83
N GLU A 5 -2.34 12.91 3.95
CA GLU A 5 -3.23 12.81 2.78
C GLU A 5 -3.75 14.16 2.35
N ASN A 6 -4.25 14.95 3.32
CA ASN A 6 -4.72 16.31 3.09
C ASN A 6 -4.28 17.24 4.22
N ILE A 7 -4.17 18.52 3.88
CA ILE A 7 -4.03 19.62 4.84
C ILE A 7 -5.17 20.61 4.53
N ARG A 8 -5.94 20.98 5.54
CA ARG A 8 -7.06 21.92 5.43
C ARG A 8 -6.89 23.02 6.47
N ASP A 9 -7.01 24.26 6.05
CA ASP A 9 -7.01 25.43 6.92
C ASP A 9 -8.44 25.97 7.07
N HIS A 10 -8.87 26.21 8.30
CA HIS A 10 -10.19 26.73 8.64
C HIS A 10 -10.10 28.01 9.48
N GLY A 11 -9.13 28.87 9.19
CA GLY A 11 -9.05 30.21 9.80
C GLY A 11 -8.70 30.18 11.29
N GLY A 12 -7.49 29.70 11.61
CA GLY A 12 -6.95 29.65 12.99
C GLY A 12 -6.88 28.24 13.59
N VAL A 13 -7.46 27.25 12.93
CA VAL A 13 -7.27 25.84 13.24
C VAL A 13 -7.08 25.07 11.93
N SER A 14 -6.01 24.34 11.85
CA SER A 14 -5.71 23.50 10.68
C SER A 14 -5.91 22.02 10.99
N PHE A 15 -6.22 21.26 9.96
CA PHE A 15 -6.46 19.83 10.05
C PHE A 15 -5.57 19.07 9.08
N ILE A 16 -4.99 17.97 9.55
CA ILE A 16 -4.29 16.99 8.72
C ILE A 16 -5.10 15.68 8.73
N ASP A 17 -5.33 15.12 7.55
CA ASP A 17 -5.76 13.74 7.42
C ASP A 17 -4.50 12.86 7.37
N LEU A 18 -4.19 12.19 8.49
CA LEU A 18 -3.05 11.29 8.60
C LEU A 18 -3.47 9.88 8.22
N ARG A 19 -2.92 9.34 7.13
CA ARG A 19 -3.23 8.01 6.61
C ARG A 19 -2.16 7.00 6.98
N ASP A 20 -2.60 5.83 7.45
CA ASP A 20 -1.74 4.67 7.63
C ASP A 20 -2.38 3.39 7.04
N MET A 21 -1.91 2.21 7.46
CA MET A 21 -2.45 0.93 7.00
C MET A 21 -3.86 0.62 7.54
N TYR A 22 -4.28 1.26 8.63
CA TYR A 22 -5.58 1.04 9.26
C TYR A 22 -6.66 2.01 8.76
N GLY A 23 -6.26 3.15 8.22
CA GLY A 23 -7.16 4.15 7.70
C GLY A 23 -6.66 5.57 7.85
N ILE A 24 -7.57 6.48 8.12
CA ILE A 24 -7.30 7.91 8.25
C ILE A 24 -7.64 8.34 9.68
N LEU A 25 -6.76 9.09 10.31
CA LEU A 25 -6.99 9.79 11.56
C LEU A 25 -6.95 11.31 11.30
N GLN A 26 -7.98 12.02 11.75
CA GLN A 26 -7.94 13.48 11.74
C GLN A 26 -7.00 13.97 12.84
N VAL A 27 -6.11 14.89 12.47
CA VAL A 27 -5.21 15.58 13.39
C VAL A 27 -5.56 17.05 13.41
N VAL A 28 -5.77 17.59 14.60
CA VAL A 28 -6.05 19.02 14.83
C VAL A 28 -4.74 19.74 15.14
N ILE A 29 -4.50 20.87 14.48
CA ILE A 29 -3.32 21.71 14.66
C ILE A 29 -3.77 23.10 15.05
N ARG A 30 -3.44 23.47 16.29
CA ARG A 30 -3.74 24.81 16.83
C ARG A 30 -2.53 25.74 16.75
N ASP A 31 -1.35 25.20 16.54
CA ASP A 31 -0.10 25.96 16.35
C ASP A 31 0.37 25.80 14.91
N ASP A 32 0.11 26.80 14.09
CA ASP A 32 0.45 26.80 12.66
C ASP A 32 1.98 26.67 12.42
N THR A 33 2.81 26.88 13.43
CA THR A 33 4.26 26.66 13.30
C THR A 33 4.58 25.19 13.01
N LEU A 34 3.74 24.26 13.45
CA LEU A 34 3.86 22.82 13.21
C LEU A 34 3.63 22.43 11.74
N LEU A 35 2.95 23.30 10.96
CA LEU A 35 2.68 23.06 9.53
C LEU A 35 3.82 23.51 8.62
N LYS A 36 4.77 24.30 9.15
CA LYS A 36 5.83 24.89 8.31
C LYS A 36 6.59 23.83 7.55
N GLY A 37 6.52 23.96 6.23
CA GLY A 37 7.25 23.09 5.30
C GLY A 37 6.67 21.69 5.16
N LEU A 38 5.51 21.35 5.74
CA LEU A 38 4.81 20.10 5.46
C LEU A 38 4.13 20.13 4.09
N SER A 39 4.06 18.97 3.48
CA SER A 39 3.41 18.77 2.18
C SER A 39 2.58 17.49 2.20
N ARG A 40 1.61 17.39 1.28
CA ARG A 40 0.88 16.14 1.05
C ARG A 40 1.85 15.02 0.74
N GLU A 41 1.55 13.83 1.27
CA GLU A 41 2.36 12.62 1.17
C GLU A 41 3.72 12.65 1.91
N ASP A 42 4.06 13.72 2.64
CA ASP A 42 5.15 13.64 3.62
C ASP A 42 4.83 12.54 4.64
N CYS A 43 5.83 11.74 4.96
CA CYS A 43 5.74 10.75 6.03
C CYS A 43 6.11 11.43 7.35
N VAL A 44 5.20 11.40 8.34
CA VAL A 44 5.38 12.09 9.61
C VAL A 44 5.06 11.18 10.79
N SER A 45 5.68 11.49 11.93
CA SER A 45 5.28 11.03 13.26
C SER A 45 4.68 12.20 14.01
N ILE A 46 3.49 12.02 14.57
CA ILE A 46 2.78 13.05 15.32
C ILE A 46 2.57 12.57 16.74
N GLN A 47 2.94 13.40 17.70
CA GLN A 47 2.67 13.20 19.11
C GLN A 47 1.65 14.24 19.57
N GLY A 48 0.69 13.81 20.41
CA GLY A 48 -0.38 14.69 20.85
C GLY A 48 -1.35 14.00 21.80
N ILE A 49 -2.48 14.64 22.00
CA ILE A 49 -3.54 14.17 22.90
C ILE A 49 -4.72 13.68 22.05
N MET A 50 -5.19 12.45 22.34
CA MET A 50 -6.40 11.92 21.71
C MET A 50 -7.62 12.53 22.37
N GLU A 51 -8.52 13.08 21.56
CA GLU A 51 -9.75 13.69 22.00
C GLU A 51 -10.96 13.02 21.33
N LYS A 52 -12.07 12.98 22.04
CA LYS A 52 -13.36 12.61 21.46
C LYS A 52 -13.93 13.83 20.75
N ARG A 53 -14.37 13.66 19.52
CA ARG A 53 -15.03 14.73 18.76
C ARG A 53 -16.44 14.96 19.31
N ASP A 54 -16.94 16.19 19.11
CA ASP A 54 -18.34 16.49 19.37
C ASP A 54 -19.24 15.72 18.39
N GLU A 55 -20.41 15.30 18.83
CA GLU A 55 -21.33 14.47 18.02
C GLU A 55 -21.70 15.12 16.68
N GLU A 56 -21.81 16.45 16.67
CA GLU A 56 -22.09 17.24 15.46
C GLU A 56 -20.95 17.22 14.42
N THR A 57 -19.72 16.89 14.87
CA THR A 57 -18.52 16.85 14.03
C THR A 57 -18.07 15.45 13.66
N TYR A 58 -18.83 14.41 14.06
CA TYR A 58 -18.53 13.03 13.70
C TYR A 58 -18.43 12.84 12.19
N ASN A 59 -17.40 12.13 11.76
CA ASN A 59 -17.21 11.79 10.35
C ASN A 59 -17.45 10.29 10.10
N PRO A 60 -18.66 9.89 9.68
CA PRO A 60 -18.97 8.47 9.45
C PRO A 60 -18.22 7.85 8.26
N LYS A 61 -17.51 8.66 7.47
CA LYS A 61 -16.76 8.18 6.27
C LYS A 61 -15.42 7.53 6.63
N ILE A 62 -14.93 7.73 7.85
CA ILE A 62 -13.66 7.16 8.30
C ILE A 62 -13.86 6.37 9.60
N PRO A 63 -13.16 5.23 9.80
CA PRO A 63 -13.31 4.40 11.01
C PRO A 63 -13.03 5.14 12.32
N SER A 64 -12.10 6.08 12.30
CA SER A 64 -11.71 6.93 13.45
C SER A 64 -12.55 8.20 13.59
N GLY A 65 -13.68 8.30 12.91
CA GLY A 65 -14.44 9.56 12.77
C GLY A 65 -15.04 10.12 14.06
N THR A 66 -14.99 9.39 15.17
CA THR A 66 -15.46 9.83 16.49
C THR A 66 -14.35 10.40 17.37
N ILE A 67 -13.09 10.28 16.95
CA ILE A 67 -11.91 10.74 17.67
C ILE A 67 -11.01 11.57 16.78
N GLU A 68 -10.17 12.38 17.39
CA GLU A 68 -9.12 13.14 16.70
C GLU A 68 -7.87 13.28 17.58
N LEU A 69 -6.75 13.62 16.96
CA LEU A 69 -5.47 13.84 17.65
C LEU A 69 -5.13 15.33 17.66
N GLU A 70 -5.14 15.99 18.82
CA GLU A 70 -4.57 17.33 18.94
C GLU A 70 -3.04 17.23 18.91
N ALA A 71 -2.41 17.75 17.86
CA ALA A 71 -0.96 17.67 17.69
C ALA A 71 -0.22 18.60 18.66
N LYS A 72 0.79 18.06 19.32
CA LYS A 72 1.75 18.83 20.14
C LYS A 72 3.14 18.88 19.51
N GLN A 73 3.48 17.85 18.73
CA GLN A 73 4.75 17.77 18.02
C GLN A 73 4.58 16.98 16.72
N ILE A 74 5.24 17.47 15.66
CA ILE A 74 5.31 16.77 14.37
C ILE A 74 6.78 16.57 14.00
N THR A 75 7.15 15.32 13.72
CA THR A 75 8.49 14.97 13.25
C THR A 75 8.38 14.43 11.82
N VAL A 76 9.07 15.04 10.88
CA VAL A 76 9.13 14.57 9.50
C VAL A 76 10.07 13.38 9.41
N LEU A 77 9.54 12.22 9.06
CA LEU A 77 10.29 10.98 8.86
C LEU A 77 10.78 10.83 7.42
N GLY A 78 10.01 11.34 6.47
CA GLY A 78 10.36 11.30 5.06
C GLY A 78 9.67 12.41 4.29
N LYS A 79 10.44 13.23 3.61
CA LYS A 79 9.98 14.38 2.84
C LYS A 79 9.71 14.00 1.39
N VAL A 80 8.60 14.46 0.85
CA VAL A 80 8.36 14.42 -0.59
C VAL A 80 9.26 15.44 -1.28
N ARG A 81 10.16 14.94 -2.12
CA ARG A 81 11.18 15.80 -2.80
C ARG A 81 10.76 16.24 -4.20
N LYS A 82 9.82 15.51 -4.81
CA LYS A 82 9.31 15.77 -6.17
C LYS A 82 7.80 15.56 -6.18
N ALA A 83 7.11 16.26 -7.06
CA ALA A 83 5.69 16.00 -7.30
C ALA A 83 5.47 14.52 -7.62
N LEU A 84 4.43 13.93 -7.04
CA LEU A 84 4.07 12.56 -7.33
C LEU A 84 3.56 12.45 -8.78
N PRO A 85 3.80 11.32 -9.45
CA PRO A 85 3.35 11.11 -10.83
C PRO A 85 1.83 11.08 -10.97
N PHE A 86 1.10 10.84 -9.87
CA PHE A 86 -0.36 10.86 -9.78
C PHE A 86 -0.81 11.00 -8.32
N GLU A 87 -2.06 11.41 -8.14
CA GLU A 87 -2.71 11.40 -6.82
C GLU A 87 -3.08 9.98 -6.41
N ILE A 88 -2.75 9.59 -5.17
CA ILE A 88 -2.95 8.24 -4.66
C ILE A 88 -4.44 7.87 -4.62
N MET A 89 -5.31 8.77 -4.19
CA MET A 89 -6.74 8.50 -4.06
C MET A 89 -7.42 8.22 -5.40
N THR A 90 -6.96 8.84 -6.48
CA THR A 90 -7.49 8.68 -7.84
C THR A 90 -6.61 7.82 -8.74
N SER A 91 -5.67 7.07 -8.17
CA SER A 91 -4.70 6.27 -8.94
C SER A 91 -5.38 5.30 -9.92
N LYS A 92 -6.59 4.82 -9.63
CA LYS A 92 -7.34 3.92 -10.54
C LYS A 92 -7.70 4.54 -11.89
N ASP A 93 -7.79 5.86 -11.95
CA ASP A 93 -8.13 6.62 -13.17
C ASP A 93 -6.88 6.90 -14.03
N VAL A 94 -5.71 6.54 -13.51
CA VAL A 94 -4.42 6.70 -14.19
C VAL A 94 -4.13 5.48 -15.07
N ARG A 95 -3.47 5.69 -16.20
CA ARG A 95 -3.05 4.63 -17.11
C ARG A 95 -2.25 3.54 -16.39
N GLU A 96 -2.48 2.29 -16.77
CA GLU A 96 -1.92 1.13 -16.11
C GLU A 96 -0.38 1.10 -16.16
N ASP A 97 0.22 1.49 -17.27
CA ASP A 97 1.68 1.54 -17.44
C ASP A 97 2.35 2.47 -16.43
N VAL A 98 1.75 3.65 -16.17
CA VAL A 98 2.22 4.60 -15.15
C VAL A 98 2.04 4.04 -13.74
N ARG A 99 0.89 3.41 -13.46
CA ARG A 99 0.61 2.78 -12.18
C ARG A 99 1.57 1.63 -11.88
N LEU A 100 1.91 0.81 -12.87
CA LEU A 100 2.85 -0.29 -12.73
C LEU A 100 4.28 0.21 -12.52
N GLN A 101 4.68 1.30 -13.19
CA GLN A 101 5.98 1.93 -12.97
C GLN A 101 6.15 2.45 -11.54
N TYR A 102 5.07 2.99 -10.95
CA TYR A 102 5.05 3.51 -9.58
C TYR A 102 4.16 2.68 -8.65
N ARG A 103 4.25 1.34 -8.76
CA ARG A 103 3.38 0.39 -8.07
C ARG A 103 3.30 0.60 -6.56
N TYR A 104 4.39 1.01 -5.93
CA TYR A 104 4.46 1.31 -4.50
C TYR A 104 3.56 2.50 -4.08
N LEU A 105 3.28 3.45 -4.98
CA LEU A 105 2.31 4.52 -4.76
C LEU A 105 0.88 4.03 -4.99
N ASP A 106 0.65 3.29 -6.08
CA ASP A 106 -0.66 2.73 -6.42
C ASP A 106 -1.20 1.81 -5.32
N LEU A 107 -0.33 1.05 -4.67
CA LEU A 107 -0.69 0.18 -3.53
C LEU A 107 -1.12 0.95 -2.26
N ARG A 108 -0.89 2.25 -2.17
CA ARG A 108 -1.41 3.10 -1.10
C ARG A 108 -2.89 3.47 -1.29
N ASN A 109 -3.42 3.36 -2.51
CA ASN A 109 -4.84 3.52 -2.76
C ASN A 109 -5.62 2.42 -2.03
N ALA A 110 -6.62 2.81 -1.22
CA ALA A 110 -7.37 1.89 -0.37
C ALA A 110 -7.97 0.72 -1.15
N LYS A 111 -8.63 0.99 -2.29
CA LYS A 111 -9.25 -0.08 -3.10
C LYS A 111 -8.23 -1.03 -3.71
N VAL A 112 -7.05 -0.53 -4.10
CA VAL A 112 -5.98 -1.38 -4.65
C VAL A 112 -5.37 -2.24 -3.55
N ARG A 113 -5.11 -1.65 -2.38
CA ARG A 113 -4.66 -2.36 -1.18
C ARG A 113 -5.65 -3.45 -0.77
N ASP A 114 -6.93 -3.13 -0.69
CA ASP A 114 -7.98 -4.06 -0.26
C ASP A 114 -8.09 -5.27 -1.21
N ASN A 115 -7.92 -5.07 -2.52
CA ASN A 115 -7.82 -6.16 -3.48
C ASN A 115 -6.62 -7.08 -3.20
N MET A 116 -5.47 -6.52 -2.79
CA MET A 116 -4.30 -7.31 -2.45
C MET A 116 -4.50 -8.10 -1.15
N ILE A 117 -5.14 -7.47 -0.15
CA ILE A 117 -5.51 -8.15 1.11
C ILE A 117 -6.48 -9.29 0.81
N PHE A 118 -7.53 -9.03 0.04
CA PHE A 118 -8.52 -10.06 -0.34
C PHE A 118 -7.87 -11.22 -1.10
N ARG A 119 -6.99 -10.91 -2.08
CA ARG A 119 -6.22 -11.96 -2.78
C ARG A 119 -5.40 -12.82 -1.81
N SER A 120 -4.74 -12.20 -0.85
CA SER A 120 -3.96 -12.92 0.17
C SER A 120 -4.84 -13.85 1.01
N GLN A 121 -6.03 -13.39 1.41
CA GLN A 121 -7.00 -14.18 2.16
C GLN A 121 -7.52 -15.38 1.35
N VAL A 122 -7.82 -15.17 0.06
CA VAL A 122 -8.25 -16.26 -0.84
C VAL A 122 -7.16 -17.33 -0.96
N ILE A 123 -5.90 -16.92 -1.16
CA ILE A 123 -4.77 -17.87 -1.26
C ILE A 123 -4.59 -18.64 0.06
N ALA A 124 -4.67 -17.97 1.20
CA ALA A 124 -4.57 -18.61 2.51
C ALA A 124 -5.70 -19.63 2.72
N PHE A 125 -6.94 -19.25 2.37
CA PHE A 125 -8.10 -20.14 2.45
C PHE A 125 -7.93 -21.38 1.57
N LEU A 126 -7.48 -21.23 0.33
CA LEU A 126 -7.25 -22.35 -0.59
C LEU A 126 -6.19 -23.31 -0.04
N ARG A 127 -5.07 -22.79 0.47
CA ARG A 127 -4.02 -23.59 1.10
C ARG A 127 -4.55 -24.38 2.30
N GLN A 128 -5.29 -23.69 3.17
CA GLN A 128 -5.91 -24.32 4.34
C GLN A 128 -6.84 -25.44 3.92
N LYS A 129 -7.73 -25.21 2.95
CA LYS A 129 -8.67 -26.22 2.47
C LYS A 129 -7.99 -27.44 1.86
N MET A 130 -6.96 -27.22 1.05
CA MET A 130 -6.21 -28.33 0.47
C MET A 130 -5.51 -29.16 1.56
N THR A 131 -4.93 -28.52 2.57
CA THR A 131 -4.30 -29.21 3.72
C THR A 131 -5.32 -29.98 4.54
N GLU A 132 -6.49 -29.42 4.83
CA GLU A 132 -7.59 -30.10 5.53
C GLU A 132 -8.08 -31.35 4.78
N MET A 133 -8.02 -31.35 3.44
CA MET A 133 -8.35 -32.49 2.59
C MET A 133 -7.22 -33.54 2.49
N GLY A 134 -6.09 -33.33 3.18
CA GLY A 134 -4.96 -34.26 3.20
C GLY A 134 -3.92 -34.03 2.09
N PHE A 135 -4.02 -32.94 1.33
CA PHE A 135 -2.99 -32.59 0.35
C PHE A 135 -1.78 -31.94 1.01
N LEU A 136 -0.60 -32.19 0.47
CA LEU A 136 0.65 -31.58 0.88
C LEU A 136 1.08 -30.50 -0.12
N GLU A 137 1.38 -29.30 0.37
CA GLU A 137 1.94 -28.23 -0.47
C GLU A 137 3.43 -28.50 -0.73
N ILE A 138 3.81 -28.66 -1.99
CA ILE A 138 5.19 -28.88 -2.42
C ILE A 138 5.63 -27.67 -3.25
N GLN A 139 6.77 -27.10 -2.90
CA GLN A 139 7.45 -26.10 -3.72
C GLN A 139 8.27 -26.79 -4.79
N THR A 140 7.90 -26.58 -6.06
CA THR A 140 8.63 -27.08 -7.21
C THR A 140 9.68 -26.06 -7.67
N PRO A 141 10.77 -26.48 -8.37
CA PRO A 141 11.75 -25.55 -8.93
C PRO A 141 11.12 -24.56 -9.89
N ILE A 142 11.52 -23.27 -9.79
CA ILE A 142 11.07 -22.21 -10.69
C ILE A 142 11.78 -22.26 -12.06
N LEU A 143 12.99 -22.80 -12.09
CA LEU A 143 13.78 -22.99 -13.30
C LEU A 143 13.94 -24.50 -13.58
N CYS A 144 13.56 -24.92 -14.75
CA CYS A 144 13.66 -26.32 -15.19
C CYS A 144 14.26 -26.41 -16.60
N ALA A 145 14.37 -27.64 -17.14
CA ALA A 145 14.63 -27.82 -18.56
C ALA A 145 13.39 -27.46 -19.37
N SER A 146 13.58 -27.05 -20.63
CA SER A 146 12.47 -26.85 -21.57
C SER A 146 11.69 -28.14 -21.78
N SER A 147 10.37 -28.02 -21.81
CA SER A 147 9.45 -29.12 -22.02
C SER A 147 8.76 -28.98 -23.38
N PRO A 148 8.60 -30.05 -24.16
CA PRO A 148 7.95 -30.00 -25.48
C PRO A 148 6.42 -29.84 -25.43
N GLU A 149 5.83 -29.53 -24.29
CA GLU A 149 4.39 -29.43 -24.13
C GLU A 149 3.82 -28.13 -24.67
N GLY A 150 3.25 -28.18 -25.84
CA GLY A 150 2.19 -27.32 -26.44
C GLY A 150 2.37 -25.81 -26.54
N ALA A 151 2.83 -25.12 -25.52
CA ALA A 151 3.01 -23.68 -25.49
C ALA A 151 4.50 -23.29 -25.59
N ARG A 152 4.77 -22.08 -26.04
CA ARG A 152 6.16 -21.58 -26.09
C ARG A 152 6.67 -21.31 -24.69
N ASP A 153 7.85 -21.81 -24.37
CA ASP A 153 8.54 -21.57 -23.11
C ASP A 153 9.07 -20.14 -23.00
N TYR A 154 9.07 -19.64 -21.78
CA TYR A 154 9.94 -18.51 -21.43
C TYR A 154 11.31 -19.04 -21.04
N ILE A 155 12.31 -18.79 -21.90
CA ILE A 155 13.68 -19.25 -21.69
C ILE A 155 14.53 -18.21 -20.96
N VAL A 156 15.40 -18.69 -20.06
CA VAL A 156 16.33 -17.87 -19.28
C VAL A 156 17.75 -18.33 -19.59
N PRO A 157 18.61 -17.48 -20.17
CA PRO A 157 19.99 -17.84 -20.47
C PRO A 157 20.77 -18.21 -19.20
N SER A 158 21.51 -19.32 -19.27
CA SER A 158 22.38 -19.75 -18.16
C SER A 158 23.66 -18.90 -18.12
N ARG A 159 23.92 -18.25 -16.98
CA ARG A 159 25.22 -17.58 -16.76
C ARG A 159 26.37 -18.55 -16.52
N LYS A 160 26.07 -19.73 -15.97
CA LYS A 160 27.09 -20.74 -15.63
C LYS A 160 27.49 -21.61 -16.81
N PHE A 161 26.52 -21.96 -17.68
CA PHE A 161 26.74 -22.86 -18.79
C PHE A 161 26.51 -22.14 -20.11
N LYS A 162 27.59 -21.82 -20.81
CA LYS A 162 27.56 -21.10 -22.09
C LYS A 162 26.73 -21.88 -23.13
N GLY A 163 25.80 -21.20 -23.79
CA GLY A 163 24.92 -21.82 -24.80
C GLY A 163 23.81 -22.70 -24.25
N LYS A 164 23.63 -22.77 -22.91
CA LYS A 164 22.53 -23.48 -22.26
C LYS A 164 21.48 -22.49 -21.73
N PHE A 165 20.24 -22.98 -21.62
CA PHE A 165 19.09 -22.22 -21.16
C PHE A 165 18.32 -23.02 -20.12
N TYR A 166 17.72 -22.30 -19.19
CA TYR A 166 16.62 -22.77 -18.35
C TYR A 166 15.30 -22.31 -18.96
N ALA A 167 14.21 -22.91 -18.53
CA ALA A 167 12.86 -22.47 -18.85
C ALA A 167 12.03 -22.31 -17.58
N LEU A 168 11.00 -21.46 -17.62
CA LEU A 168 9.98 -21.45 -16.59
C LEU A 168 9.06 -22.66 -16.80
N PRO A 169 8.70 -23.43 -15.74
CA PRO A 169 7.90 -24.63 -15.87
C PRO A 169 6.49 -24.30 -16.37
N GLN A 170 6.00 -25.09 -17.32
CA GLN A 170 4.61 -25.02 -17.79
C GLN A 170 3.69 -25.92 -16.97
N ALA A 171 4.20 -27.04 -16.48
CA ALA A 171 3.46 -28.01 -15.69
C ALA A 171 4.24 -28.38 -14.42
N PRO A 172 3.72 -28.04 -13.22
CA PRO A 172 4.39 -28.35 -11.95
C PRO A 172 4.58 -29.84 -11.70
N GLN A 173 3.77 -30.69 -12.35
CA GLN A 173 3.85 -32.15 -12.21
C GLN A 173 5.16 -32.74 -12.74
N GLN A 174 5.88 -32.02 -13.58
CA GLN A 174 7.17 -32.44 -14.12
C GLN A 174 8.33 -32.17 -13.18
#